data_76e8097d9d41c3327b0af22e5d21a9c9
#
_entry.id   76e8097d9d41c3327b0af22e5d21a9c9
#
_cell.length_a   1.000
_cell.length_b   1.000
_cell.length_c   1.000
_cell.angle_alpha   90.00
_cell.angle_beta   90.00
_cell.angle_gamma   90.00
#
_symmetry.space_group_name_H-M   'P 1'
#
loop_
_entity.id
_entity.type
_entity.pdbx_description
1 polymer ?
#
loop_
_entity_poly.entity_id
_entity_poly.type
_entity_poly.pdbx_seq_one_letter_code
_entity_poly.pdbx_strand_id
1 'polypeptide(L)'
;MQPRVAVSAAFFCQGFAFASLITRIPAIQEAFGFSEGQLALMLAAVPIVAGVGSVVAGTLAVRWHSAVLLRGCAVLVAIGLVVTGGATTAQSLPLLILALALMGFGLGSVDATMNMQGIGVQHLLGRSVMASFHAWWSLAAILGALAASAAAATSLSLLGFFAVIAVVLVP
;
A
#
# COMPACT_ATOMS: atom_id res chain seq x y z
N MET A 1 -17.33 4.88 14.65
CA MET A 1 -16.39 3.74 14.83
C MET A 1 -15.43 4.07 15.96
N GLN A 2 -15.10 3.11 16.83
CA GLN A 2 -14.12 3.35 17.90
C GLN A 2 -12.73 3.66 17.29
N PRO A 3 -11.98 4.66 17.78
CA PRO A 3 -10.70 5.06 17.19
C PRO A 3 -9.70 3.91 17.02
N ARG A 4 -9.65 2.98 17.98
CA ARG A 4 -8.79 1.81 17.92
C ARG A 4 -9.11 0.89 16.74
N VAL A 5 -10.40 0.68 16.45
CA VAL A 5 -10.84 -0.16 15.33
C VAL A 5 -10.48 0.50 14.00
N ALA A 6 -10.66 1.82 13.89
CA ALA A 6 -10.30 2.58 12.69
C ALA A 6 -8.81 2.46 12.36
N VAL A 7 -7.95 2.63 13.38
CA VAL A 7 -6.50 2.50 13.19
C VAL A 7 -6.11 1.07 12.86
N SER A 8 -6.70 0.06 13.55
CA SER A 8 -6.46 -1.36 13.20
C SER A 8 -6.83 -1.67 11.75
N ALA A 9 -7.95 -1.12 11.26
CA ALA A 9 -8.37 -1.28 9.87
C ALA A 9 -7.38 -0.63 8.89
N ALA A 10 -6.84 0.56 9.20
CA ALA A 10 -5.84 1.21 8.36
C ALA A 10 -4.55 0.38 8.25
N PHE A 11 -4.05 -0.15 9.38
CA PHE A 11 -2.90 -1.07 9.37
C PHE A 11 -3.19 -2.35 8.58
N PHE A 12 -4.39 -2.90 8.75
CA PHE A 12 -4.82 -4.08 7.99
C PHE A 12 -4.86 -3.78 6.48
N CYS A 13 -5.52 -2.72 6.06
CA CYS A 13 -5.62 -2.35 4.65
C CYS A 13 -4.25 -2.14 4.01
N GLN A 14 -3.33 -1.45 4.70
CA GLN A 14 -1.99 -1.21 4.18
C GLN A 14 -1.18 -2.51 4.06
N GLY A 15 -1.20 -3.38 5.08
CA GLY A 15 -0.50 -4.66 5.04
C GLY A 15 -1.02 -5.58 3.94
N PHE A 16 -2.35 -5.61 3.76
CA PHE A 16 -2.99 -6.37 2.69
C PHE A 16 -2.60 -5.88 1.29
N ALA A 17 -2.67 -4.54 1.05
CA ALA A 17 -2.27 -3.94 -0.22
C ALA A 17 -0.80 -4.19 -0.54
N PHE A 18 0.07 -3.97 0.43
CA PHE A 18 1.51 -4.14 0.28
C PHE A 18 1.86 -5.58 -0.11
N ALA A 19 1.40 -6.57 0.65
CA ALA A 19 1.70 -7.97 0.38
C ALA A 19 1.07 -8.47 -0.92
N SER A 20 -0.13 -7.98 -1.26
CA SER A 20 -0.77 -8.28 -2.55
C SER A 20 0.08 -7.82 -3.74
N LEU A 21 0.68 -6.64 -3.67
CA LEU A 21 1.59 -6.14 -4.70
C LEU A 21 2.88 -6.96 -4.74
N ILE A 22 3.55 -7.13 -3.60
CA ILE A 22 4.86 -7.82 -3.52
C ILE A 22 4.77 -9.23 -4.08
N THR A 23 3.71 -9.97 -3.74
CA THR A 23 3.50 -11.35 -4.23
C THR A 23 3.29 -11.41 -5.76
N ARG A 24 2.86 -10.31 -6.39
CA ARG A 24 2.64 -10.24 -7.85
C ARG A 24 3.81 -9.64 -8.63
N ILE A 25 4.92 -9.27 -7.96
CA ILE A 25 6.14 -8.75 -8.61
C ILE A 25 6.68 -9.69 -9.70
N PRO A 26 6.76 -11.03 -9.49
CA PRO A 26 7.25 -11.92 -10.55
C PRO A 26 6.40 -11.85 -11.83
N ALA A 27 5.09 -11.72 -11.72
CA ALA A 27 4.21 -11.57 -12.87
C ALA A 27 4.41 -10.22 -13.61
N ILE A 28 4.76 -9.16 -12.88
CA ILE A 28 5.13 -7.86 -13.47
C ILE A 28 6.48 -7.99 -14.18
N GLN A 29 7.45 -8.65 -13.56
CA GLN A 29 8.76 -8.91 -14.16
C GLN A 29 8.65 -9.67 -15.48
N GLU A 30 7.87 -10.75 -15.49
CA GLU A 30 7.62 -11.58 -16.68
C GLU A 30 6.92 -10.76 -17.78
N ALA A 31 5.88 -9.99 -17.41
CA ALA A 31 5.12 -9.18 -18.36
C ALA A 31 5.97 -8.15 -19.11
N PHE A 32 6.98 -7.58 -18.47
CA PHE A 32 7.88 -6.59 -19.08
C PHE A 32 9.22 -7.17 -19.55
N GLY A 33 9.49 -8.44 -19.27
CA GLY A 33 10.78 -9.08 -19.61
C GLY A 33 11.97 -8.48 -18.88
N PHE A 34 11.78 -7.97 -17.65
CA PHE A 34 12.85 -7.35 -16.88
C PHE A 34 13.91 -8.36 -16.43
N SER A 35 15.18 -8.01 -16.62
CA SER A 35 16.27 -8.68 -15.93
C SER A 35 16.17 -8.45 -14.41
N GLU A 36 16.80 -9.33 -13.63
CA GLU A 36 16.85 -9.19 -12.16
C GLU A 36 17.41 -7.82 -11.72
N GLY A 37 18.44 -7.32 -12.42
CA GLY A 37 19.03 -6.02 -12.12
C GLY A 37 18.10 -4.84 -12.40
N GLN A 38 17.33 -4.90 -13.50
CA GLN A 38 16.32 -3.87 -13.82
C GLN A 38 15.20 -3.87 -12.78
N LEU A 39 14.71 -5.05 -12.42
CA LEU A 39 13.70 -5.20 -11.38
C LEU A 39 14.20 -4.67 -10.04
N ALA A 40 15.42 -5.06 -9.62
CA ALA A 40 16.00 -4.61 -8.37
C ALA A 40 16.14 -3.08 -8.31
N LEU A 41 16.56 -2.44 -9.42
CA LEU A 41 16.65 -0.98 -9.50
C LEU A 41 15.29 -0.30 -9.37
N MET A 42 14.27 -0.82 -10.05
CA MET A 42 12.90 -0.29 -9.95
C MET A 42 12.34 -0.43 -8.53
N LEU A 43 12.53 -1.59 -7.91
CA LEU A 43 12.05 -1.84 -6.56
C LEU A 43 12.81 -1.02 -5.52
N ALA A 44 14.10 -0.74 -5.73
CA ALA A 44 14.89 0.13 -4.85
C ALA A 44 14.43 1.60 -4.88
N ALA A 45 13.83 2.06 -5.98
CA ALA A 45 13.26 3.41 -6.06
C ALA A 45 12.00 3.58 -5.19
N VAL A 46 11.21 2.51 -4.99
CA VAL A 46 9.94 2.58 -4.23
C VAL A 46 10.14 3.06 -2.79
N PRO A 47 11.06 2.51 -1.97
CA PRO A 47 11.29 3.00 -0.60
C PRO A 47 11.85 4.44 -0.57
N ILE A 48 12.59 4.88 -1.57
CA ILE A 48 13.06 6.27 -1.65
C ILE A 48 11.86 7.21 -1.82
N VAL A 49 10.96 6.89 -2.75
CA VAL A 49 9.72 7.66 -2.96
C VAL A 49 8.80 7.56 -1.75
N ALA A 50 8.76 6.42 -1.05
CA ALA A 50 8.01 6.26 0.20
C ALA A 50 8.57 7.18 1.31
N GLY A 51 9.88 7.30 1.41
CA GLY A 51 10.51 8.27 2.33
C GLY A 51 10.07 9.71 2.07
N VAL A 52 10.02 10.12 0.79
CA VAL A 52 9.48 11.44 0.40
C VAL A 52 8.02 11.57 0.80
N GLY A 53 7.19 10.57 0.51
CA GLY A 53 5.77 10.54 0.89
C GLY A 53 5.56 10.67 2.41
N SER A 54 6.37 9.97 3.20
CA SER A 54 6.34 10.02 4.67
C SER A 54 6.64 11.43 5.19
N VAL A 55 7.70 12.08 4.68
CA VAL A 55 8.08 13.44 5.07
C VAL A 55 7.00 14.45 4.68
N VAL A 56 6.47 14.35 3.45
CA VAL A 56 5.40 15.24 2.97
C VAL A 56 4.14 15.06 3.81
N ALA A 57 3.71 13.83 4.07
CA ALA A 57 2.54 13.57 4.91
C ALA A 57 2.75 14.09 6.35
N GLY A 58 3.93 13.92 6.92
CA GLY A 58 4.29 14.46 8.23
C GLY A 58 4.19 15.98 8.29
N THR A 59 4.69 16.68 7.27
CA THR A 59 4.61 18.16 7.21
C THR A 59 3.18 18.65 6.99
N LEU A 60 2.39 17.95 6.18
CA LEU A 60 0.99 18.30 5.93
C LEU A 60 0.10 18.04 7.15
N ALA A 61 0.43 17.05 7.98
CA ALA A 61 -0.31 16.72 9.20
C ALA A 61 -0.30 17.85 10.25
N VAL A 62 0.61 18.81 10.14
CA VAL A 62 0.61 20.03 10.96
C VAL A 62 -0.56 20.96 10.59
N ARG A 63 -1.00 20.94 9.33
CA ARG A 63 -2.07 21.82 8.82
C ARG A 63 -3.40 21.10 8.63
N TRP A 64 -3.36 19.83 8.33
CA TRP A 64 -4.53 19.01 8.04
C TRP A 64 -4.62 17.85 9.05
N HIS A 65 -5.84 17.48 9.41
CA HIS A 65 -6.03 16.31 10.27
C HIS A 65 -5.43 15.06 9.63
N SER A 66 -4.59 14.36 10.38
CA SER A 66 -3.93 13.12 9.91
C SER A 66 -4.91 12.05 9.40
N ALA A 67 -6.15 12.04 9.91
CA ALA A 67 -7.20 11.13 9.41
C ALA A 67 -7.66 11.46 7.98
N VAL A 68 -7.69 12.75 7.60
CA VAL A 68 -8.03 13.18 6.23
C VAL A 68 -6.89 12.81 5.28
N LEU A 69 -5.65 13.07 5.71
CA LEU A 69 -4.47 12.70 4.93
C LEU A 69 -4.39 11.17 4.75
N LEU A 70 -4.63 10.40 5.80
CA LEU A 70 -4.64 8.94 5.75
C LEU A 70 -5.60 8.41 4.67
N ARG A 71 -6.83 8.92 4.62
CA ARG A 71 -7.82 8.53 3.61
C ARG A 71 -7.38 8.91 2.20
N GLY A 72 -6.92 10.15 2.00
CA GLY A 72 -6.42 10.60 0.71
C GLY A 72 -5.24 9.75 0.21
N CYS A 73 -4.31 9.42 1.09
CA CYS A 73 -3.15 8.58 0.77
C CYS A 73 -3.55 7.11 0.51
N ALA A 74 -4.57 6.58 1.22
CA ALA A 74 -5.11 5.25 0.94
C ALA A 74 -5.74 5.17 -0.46
N VAL A 75 -6.48 6.21 -0.88
CA VAL A 75 -7.00 6.33 -2.26
C VAL A 75 -5.85 6.37 -3.27
N LEU A 76 -4.76 7.07 -2.97
CA LEU A 76 -3.60 7.12 -3.84
C LEU A 76 -2.94 5.75 -4.01
N VAL A 77 -2.85 4.96 -2.93
CA VAL A 77 -2.38 3.56 -2.99
C VAL A 77 -3.31 2.71 -3.85
N ALA A 78 -4.63 2.84 -3.67
CA ALA A 78 -5.61 2.11 -4.48
C ALA A 78 -5.49 2.45 -5.98
N ILE A 79 -5.33 3.73 -6.33
CA ILE A 79 -5.08 4.18 -7.71
C ILE A 79 -3.77 3.56 -8.23
N GLY A 80 -2.70 3.61 -7.45
CA GLY A 80 -1.41 3.03 -7.82
C GLY A 80 -1.50 1.54 -8.14
N LEU A 81 -2.26 0.77 -7.36
CA LEU A 81 -2.51 -0.66 -7.64
C LEU A 81 -3.21 -0.86 -8.98
N VAL A 82 -4.30 -0.13 -9.24
CA VAL A 82 -5.06 -0.24 -10.50
C VAL A 82 -4.19 0.16 -11.69
N VAL A 83 -3.43 1.26 -11.55
CA VAL A 83 -2.51 1.73 -12.60
C VAL A 83 -1.40 0.71 -12.85
N THR A 84 -0.89 0.02 -11.81
CA THR A 84 0.08 -1.08 -11.98
C THR A 84 -0.50 -2.22 -12.83
N GLY A 85 -1.73 -2.63 -12.55
CA GLY A 85 -2.42 -3.64 -13.37
C GLY A 85 -2.69 -3.17 -14.80
N GLY A 86 -3.09 -1.91 -14.98
CA GLY A 86 -3.28 -1.29 -16.28
C GLY A 86 -1.98 -1.17 -17.09
N ALA A 87 -0.88 -0.82 -16.43
CA ALA A 87 0.44 -0.72 -17.04
C ALA A 87 0.91 -2.07 -17.60
N THR A 88 0.69 -3.16 -16.87
CA THR A 88 1.00 -4.52 -17.36
C THR A 88 0.14 -4.93 -18.54
N THR A 89 -1.15 -4.60 -18.53
CA THR A 89 -2.06 -4.89 -19.64
C THR A 89 -1.67 -4.08 -20.90
N ALA A 90 -1.32 -2.80 -20.71
CA ALA A 90 -0.94 -1.89 -21.80
C ALA A 90 0.53 -2.05 -22.24
N GLN A 91 1.33 -2.89 -21.57
CA GLN A 91 2.78 -3.04 -21.80
C GLN A 91 3.51 -1.68 -21.78
N SER A 92 3.08 -0.76 -20.91
CA SER A 92 3.57 0.62 -20.85
C SER A 92 4.52 0.82 -19.70
N LEU A 93 5.81 0.87 -19.97
CA LEU A 93 6.85 1.15 -18.97
C LEU A 93 6.68 2.53 -18.29
N PRO A 94 6.38 3.63 -19.01
CA PRO A 94 6.13 4.92 -18.35
C PRO A 94 4.96 4.87 -17.37
N LEU A 95 3.89 4.13 -17.71
CA LEU A 95 2.75 3.96 -16.84
C LEU A 95 3.09 3.13 -15.60
N LEU A 96 3.94 2.10 -15.73
CA LEU A 96 4.43 1.31 -14.61
C LEU A 96 5.29 2.16 -13.67
N ILE A 97 6.20 2.98 -14.21
CA ILE A 97 7.03 3.90 -13.39
C ILE A 97 6.14 4.87 -12.62
N LEU A 98 5.13 5.46 -13.27
CA LEU A 98 4.17 6.32 -12.60
C LEU A 98 3.40 5.57 -11.50
N ALA A 99 2.95 4.35 -11.78
CA ALA A 99 2.24 3.51 -10.80
C ALA A 99 3.09 3.23 -9.56
N LEU A 100 4.35 2.84 -9.75
CA LEU A 100 5.28 2.57 -8.65
C LEU A 100 5.63 3.83 -7.87
N ALA A 101 5.73 4.99 -8.51
CA ALA A 101 5.90 6.27 -7.84
C ALA A 101 4.68 6.63 -6.98
N LEU A 102 3.45 6.47 -7.52
CA LEU A 102 2.21 6.67 -6.77
C LEU A 102 2.11 5.71 -5.58
N MET A 103 2.45 4.43 -5.80
CA MET A 103 2.46 3.41 -4.76
C MET A 103 3.48 3.75 -3.66
N GLY A 104 4.73 4.04 -4.03
CA GLY A 104 5.78 4.38 -3.07
C GLY A 104 5.36 5.59 -2.24
N PHE A 105 5.01 6.69 -2.89
CA PHE A 105 4.57 7.92 -2.21
C PHE A 105 3.35 7.65 -1.30
N GLY A 106 2.34 6.96 -1.82
CA GLY A 106 1.13 6.61 -1.09
C GLY A 106 1.41 5.74 0.13
N LEU A 107 2.18 4.67 -0.02
CA LEU A 107 2.52 3.75 1.06
C LEU A 107 3.30 4.46 2.18
N GLY A 108 4.30 5.27 1.86
CA GLY A 108 5.04 6.04 2.86
C GLY A 108 4.17 7.08 3.57
N SER A 109 3.26 7.73 2.84
CA SER A 109 2.32 8.70 3.42
C SER A 109 1.29 8.02 4.33
N VAL A 110 0.76 6.85 3.93
CA VAL A 110 -0.15 6.04 4.76
C VAL A 110 0.58 5.57 6.02
N ASP A 111 1.81 5.08 5.89
CA ASP A 111 2.61 4.62 7.03
C ASP A 111 2.80 5.74 8.07
N ALA A 112 3.23 6.92 7.65
CA ALA A 112 3.39 8.05 8.54
C ALA A 112 2.07 8.44 9.24
N THR A 113 0.99 8.57 8.48
CA THR A 113 -0.31 9.04 9.02
C THR A 113 -1.00 8.02 9.90
N MET A 114 -0.95 6.71 9.58
CA MET A 114 -1.55 5.68 10.44
C MET A 114 -0.77 5.50 11.74
N ASN A 115 0.57 5.64 11.72
CA ASN A 115 1.37 5.62 12.94
C ASN A 115 1.07 6.84 13.83
N MET A 116 0.88 8.04 13.27
CA MET A 116 0.40 9.20 14.04
C MET A 116 -0.95 8.94 14.70
N GLN A 117 -1.90 8.35 13.98
CA GLN A 117 -3.21 7.96 14.52
C GLN A 117 -3.06 6.90 15.64
N GLY A 118 -2.17 5.91 15.43
CA GLY A 118 -1.86 4.86 16.41
C GLY A 118 -1.32 5.43 17.72
N ILE A 119 -0.37 6.37 17.64
CA ILE A 119 0.17 7.09 18.79
C ILE A 119 -0.92 7.89 19.51
N GLY A 120 -1.79 8.59 18.76
CA GLY A 120 -2.93 9.29 19.32
C GLY A 120 -3.87 8.36 20.12
N VAL A 121 -4.19 7.19 19.57
CA VAL A 121 -5.00 6.18 20.28
C VAL A 121 -4.29 5.65 21.54
N GLN A 122 -2.97 5.42 21.45
CA GLN A 122 -2.17 4.99 22.60
C GLN A 122 -2.23 6.00 23.73
N HIS A 123 -2.11 7.30 23.44
CA HIS A 123 -2.25 8.36 24.43
C HIS A 123 -3.65 8.39 25.05
N LEU A 124 -4.71 8.26 24.25
CA LEU A 124 -6.09 8.21 24.73
C LEU A 124 -6.36 7.03 25.67
N LEU A 125 -5.70 5.88 25.44
CA LEU A 125 -5.89 4.67 26.22
C LEU A 125 -4.96 4.57 27.45
N GLY A 126 -3.96 5.45 27.56
CA GLY A 126 -2.97 5.43 28.63
C GLY A 126 -2.12 4.16 28.70
N ARG A 127 -2.03 3.40 27.59
CA ARG A 127 -1.27 2.14 27.51
C ARG A 127 -0.71 1.90 26.12
N SER A 128 0.40 1.14 26.02
CA SER A 128 0.97 0.77 24.73
C SER A 128 0.04 -0.18 23.96
N VAL A 129 -0.30 0.18 22.71
CA VAL A 129 -1.13 -0.61 21.79
C VAL A 129 -0.54 -0.73 20.39
N MET A 130 0.58 -0.06 20.12
CA MET A 130 1.21 -0.06 18.78
C MET A 130 1.51 -1.46 18.28
N ALA A 131 2.03 -2.36 19.13
CA ALA A 131 2.30 -3.74 18.76
C ALA A 131 1.04 -4.46 18.24
N SER A 132 -0.15 -4.14 18.78
CA SER A 132 -1.40 -4.73 18.29
C SER A 132 -1.78 -4.25 16.90
N PHE A 133 -1.46 -3.01 16.53
CA PHE A 133 -1.68 -2.49 15.17
C PHE A 133 -0.75 -3.15 14.16
N HIS A 134 0.53 -3.30 14.50
CA HIS A 134 1.48 -4.04 13.66
C HIS A 134 1.12 -5.53 13.53
N ALA A 135 0.52 -6.14 14.55
CA ALA A 135 0.01 -7.51 14.45
C ALA A 135 -1.15 -7.60 13.42
N TRP A 136 -2.06 -6.61 13.37
CA TRP A 136 -3.08 -6.53 12.33
C TRP A 136 -2.48 -6.35 10.94
N TRP A 137 -1.45 -5.53 10.82
CA TRP A 137 -0.70 -5.36 9.57
C TRP A 137 -0.09 -6.69 9.10
N SER A 138 0.59 -7.42 9.99
CA SER A 138 1.23 -8.71 9.68
C SER A 138 0.21 -9.77 9.28
N LEU A 139 -0.93 -9.86 9.99
CA LEU A 139 -2.02 -10.76 9.64
C LEU A 139 -2.56 -10.44 8.24
N ALA A 140 -2.78 -9.16 7.97
CA ALA A 140 -3.26 -8.71 6.67
C ALA A 140 -2.26 -8.99 5.55
N ALA A 141 -0.96 -8.87 5.81
CA ALA A 141 0.09 -9.23 4.86
C ALA A 141 0.05 -10.71 4.48
N ILE A 142 -0.15 -11.61 5.46
CA ILE A 142 -0.35 -13.04 5.19
C ILE A 142 -1.59 -13.25 4.31
N LEU A 143 -2.72 -12.64 4.65
CA LEU A 143 -3.96 -12.78 3.89
C LEU A 143 -3.85 -12.19 2.48
N GLY A 144 -3.17 -11.05 2.33
CA GLY A 144 -2.90 -10.43 1.04
C GLY A 144 -2.03 -11.30 0.13
N ALA A 145 -0.97 -11.90 0.70
CA ALA A 145 -0.11 -12.83 -0.03
C ALA A 145 -0.88 -14.09 -0.47
N LEU A 146 -1.72 -14.66 0.41
CA LEU A 146 -2.56 -15.81 0.07
C LEU A 146 -3.58 -15.45 -1.02
N ALA A 147 -4.24 -14.30 -0.93
CA ALA A 147 -5.18 -13.83 -1.95
C ALA A 147 -4.49 -13.63 -3.31
N ALA A 148 -3.28 -13.03 -3.31
CA ALA A 148 -2.49 -12.82 -4.51
C ALA A 148 -2.02 -14.14 -5.14
N SER A 149 -1.62 -15.10 -4.31
CA SER A 149 -1.23 -16.44 -4.76
C SER A 149 -2.42 -17.22 -5.33
N ALA A 150 -3.58 -17.15 -4.68
CA ALA A 150 -4.81 -17.74 -5.19
C ALA A 150 -5.24 -17.12 -6.52
N ALA A 151 -5.17 -15.79 -6.64
CA ALA A 151 -5.43 -15.09 -7.90
C ALA A 151 -4.45 -15.48 -9.00
N ALA A 152 -3.18 -15.75 -8.67
CA ALA A 152 -2.17 -16.21 -9.64
C ALA A 152 -2.50 -17.60 -10.20
N ALA A 153 -3.17 -18.45 -9.41
CA ALA A 153 -3.59 -19.79 -9.85
C ALA A 153 -4.86 -19.78 -10.72
N THR A 154 -5.46 -18.61 -10.93
CA THR A 154 -6.65 -18.43 -11.77
C THR A 154 -6.32 -17.67 -13.04
N SER A 155 -7.28 -17.53 -13.95
CA SER A 155 -7.17 -16.68 -15.14
C SER A 155 -7.38 -15.18 -14.85
N LEU A 156 -7.46 -14.78 -13.59
CA LEU A 156 -7.69 -13.39 -13.21
C LEU A 156 -6.47 -12.52 -13.56
N SER A 157 -6.68 -11.52 -14.40
CA SER A 157 -5.63 -10.59 -14.80
C SER A 157 -5.11 -9.77 -13.61
N LEU A 158 -3.86 -9.26 -13.71
CA LEU A 158 -3.31 -8.34 -12.70
C LEU A 158 -4.21 -7.11 -12.51
N LEU A 159 -4.75 -6.56 -13.58
CA LEU A 159 -5.68 -5.42 -13.50
C LEU A 159 -6.94 -5.80 -12.73
N GLY A 160 -7.55 -6.93 -13.04
CA GLY A 160 -8.75 -7.40 -12.34
C GLY A 160 -8.49 -7.64 -10.86
N PHE A 161 -7.37 -8.29 -10.51
CA PHE A 161 -6.99 -8.53 -9.14
C PHE A 161 -6.78 -7.22 -8.37
N PHE A 162 -5.96 -6.30 -8.90
CA PHE A 162 -5.69 -5.03 -8.23
C PHE A 162 -6.91 -4.11 -8.15
N ALA A 163 -7.83 -4.17 -9.13
CA ALA A 163 -9.08 -3.43 -9.06
C ALA A 163 -9.97 -3.93 -7.91
N VAL A 164 -10.08 -5.25 -7.71
CA VAL A 164 -10.80 -5.83 -6.57
C VAL A 164 -10.17 -5.38 -5.24
N ILE A 165 -8.84 -5.45 -5.13
CA ILE A 165 -8.13 -4.99 -3.93
C ILE A 165 -8.41 -3.50 -3.67
N ALA A 166 -8.32 -2.66 -4.70
CA ALA A 166 -8.55 -1.21 -4.59
C ALA A 166 -9.94 -0.89 -4.05
N VAL A 167 -10.98 -1.58 -4.53
CA VAL A 167 -12.36 -1.40 -4.04
C VAL A 167 -12.50 -1.80 -2.57
N VAL A 168 -11.85 -2.88 -2.15
CA VAL A 168 -11.90 -3.38 -0.75
C VAL A 168 -11.15 -2.44 0.21
N LEU A 169 -10.11 -1.76 -0.27
CA LEU A 169 -9.22 -0.92 0.55
C LEU A 169 -9.68 0.52 0.73
N VAL A 170 -10.62 1.00 -0.09
CA VAL A 170 -11.19 2.35 0.01
C VAL A 170 -12.53 2.26 0.74
N PRO A 171 -12.56 2.53 2.07
CA PRO A 171 -13.79 2.56 2.86
C PRO A 171 -14.60 3.82 2.64
#